data_03394d901c483a3e52476ac2f63eab66
#
_entry.id   03394d901c483a3e52476ac2f63eab66
#
_cell.length_a   1.000
_cell.length_b   1.000
_cell.length_c   1.000
_cell.angle_alpha   90.00
_cell.angle_beta   90.00
_cell.angle_gamma   90.00
#
_symmetry.space_group_name_H-M   'P 1'
#
loop_
_entity.id
_entity.type
_entity.pdbx_description
1 polymer ?
#
loop_
_entity_poly.entity_id
_entity_poly.type
_entity_poly.pdbx_seq_one_letter_code
_entity_poly.pdbx_strand_id
1 'polypeptide(L)'
;MNERNTNRRAQTRSNRTTQRHQIDGRPAPRRQASHASDYSEGAFTQPSHSSTFRTDPRESEQSARSRRQQSRRQQPPQRGQQRPNQRHVSGHRTTPSSHRASRTPIHEQHSYQTLTPRQGTSTYVRHGYSKKRSNLPFFVGGAAALVVVIFLVTTLVGTLGGSSQNTQEETLAAADAAPTPTTLTVTFAGDCTLGTDVNFSSDTSFNTKYEAVDDPSYFLANVADIFKNDDLTVVNMEGTLTTSSTRQDKTFAFKGPADYAQILVKGNVETASLANNHSRDYGEQSYTDTISALENAGIGTFGYDRIDYREVNGVKVALIGTYELAKHLDIQDELKQNIKTAKENGAQLVAVYFHWGTEKETVPDETQIQLGHIAIDEGADLVIGSHPHVIQGYEKYNGRYIVYSLGNFCFGGNPNPSDKDCMIFQQTFTVTGNDVATDDNINVIPCSISSVSNSNNYQPTPATGDEKTRIEAKIKKSSDSIATLSNKVSQSS
;
A
#
# COMPACT_ATOMS: atom_id res chain seq x y z
N MET A 1 46.80 -22.01 52.80
CA MET A 1 46.28 -21.57 54.13
C MET A 1 44.79 -21.23 53.86
N ASN A 2 44.00 -22.22 54.06
CA ASN A 2 43.14 -22.52 55.21
C ASN A 2 41.99 -21.54 55.22
N GLU A 3 40.80 -21.93 55.11
CA GLU A 3 39.93 -23.06 55.47
C GLU A 3 38.56 -22.42 55.71
N ARG A 4 37.49 -23.02 55.07
CA ARG A 4 36.37 -23.71 55.72
C ARG A 4 35.52 -22.83 56.67
N ASN A 5 34.27 -22.93 56.75
CA ASN A 5 33.29 -24.01 56.61
C ASN A 5 31.87 -23.50 56.91
N THR A 6 30.94 -24.07 56.23
CA THR A 6 29.72 -24.82 56.66
C THR A 6 28.59 -24.09 57.41
N ASN A 7 27.40 -24.15 56.83
CA ASN A 7 26.30 -25.06 57.11
C ASN A 7 25.24 -24.71 58.19
N ARG A 8 24.01 -24.96 57.78
CA ARG A 8 22.81 -25.53 58.43
C ARG A 8 21.71 -24.57 58.81
N ARG A 9 20.59 -24.78 58.13
CA ARG A 9 19.37 -25.59 58.46
C ARG A 9 18.62 -25.20 59.75
N ALA A 10 17.34 -24.93 59.60
CA ALA A 10 16.14 -25.57 60.17
C ALA A 10 14.92 -24.67 59.93
N GLN A 11 14.00 -25.08 59.23
CA GLN A 11 12.71 -25.77 59.51
C GLN A 11 12.13 -25.54 60.93
N THR A 12 10.98 -24.93 61.04
CA THR A 12 9.88 -25.45 61.89
C THR A 12 8.51 -25.01 61.40
N ARG A 13 7.65 -26.00 61.39
CA ARG A 13 6.19 -26.03 61.22
C ARG A 13 5.50 -25.56 62.48
N SER A 14 4.22 -25.08 62.34
CA SER A 14 3.04 -25.51 63.12
C SER A 14 1.89 -24.57 62.79
N ASN A 15 0.83 -24.96 62.19
CA ASN A 15 -0.37 -25.69 62.51
C ASN A 15 -1.33 -25.00 63.51
N ARG A 16 -2.59 -25.07 63.10
CA ARG A 16 -3.89 -25.06 63.80
C ARG A 16 -4.55 -23.69 63.95
N THR A 17 -5.89 -23.52 63.82
CA THR A 17 -7.04 -24.44 63.78
C THR A 17 -8.29 -23.64 63.43
N THR A 18 -9.16 -24.23 62.64
CA THR A 18 -10.62 -24.14 62.49
C THR A 18 -11.43 -23.28 63.47
N GLN A 19 -12.40 -22.51 62.95
CA GLN A 19 -13.79 -22.64 63.45
C GLN A 19 -14.83 -22.27 62.38
N ARG A 20 -15.78 -23.19 62.22
CA ARG A 20 -17.06 -23.15 61.51
C ARG A 20 -18.05 -22.27 62.26
N HIS A 21 -18.90 -21.56 61.53
CA HIS A 21 -20.33 -21.44 61.84
C HIS A 21 -21.16 -21.46 60.56
N GLN A 22 -21.97 -22.52 60.49
CA GLN A 22 -23.14 -22.70 59.65
C GLN A 22 -24.33 -22.02 60.34
N ILE A 23 -25.32 -21.56 59.56
CA ILE A 23 -26.77 -21.72 59.73
C ILE A 23 -27.47 -20.99 58.60
N ASP A 24 -28.06 -21.71 57.71
CA ASP A 24 -29.46 -21.96 57.31
C ASP A 24 -30.27 -20.81 56.75
N GLY A 25 -30.89 -21.09 55.61
CA GLY A 25 -32.27 -20.97 55.33
C GLY A 25 -32.65 -20.80 53.86
N ARG A 26 -33.21 -21.81 53.28
CA ARG A 26 -33.90 -21.90 51.96
C ARG A 26 -35.28 -21.21 52.00
N PRO A 27 -36.14 -21.25 50.94
CA PRO A 27 -35.97 -21.40 49.47
C PRO A 27 -36.90 -20.45 48.65
N ALA A 28 -36.89 -20.69 47.31
CA ALA A 28 -37.58 -20.05 46.19
C ALA A 28 -39.16 -20.02 46.28
N PRO A 29 -39.82 -19.35 45.31
CA PRO A 29 -40.54 -20.19 44.35
C PRO A 29 -40.44 -19.80 42.85
N ARG A 30 -40.62 -20.86 42.08
CA ARG A 30 -40.93 -20.96 40.65
C ARG A 30 -42.20 -20.25 40.24
N ARG A 31 -42.29 -19.77 39.01
CA ARG A 31 -43.48 -19.97 38.13
C ARG A 31 -43.06 -20.28 36.69
N GLN A 32 -43.55 -21.42 36.25
CA GLN A 32 -43.83 -21.95 34.93
C GLN A 32 -44.91 -21.07 34.24
N ALA A 33 -45.15 -21.09 32.95
CA ALA A 33 -45.28 -22.11 31.90
C ALA A 33 -45.43 -21.37 30.56
N SER A 34 -45.00 -21.87 29.52
CA SER A 34 -45.40 -22.87 28.51
C SER A 34 -46.00 -22.24 27.26
N HIS A 35 -45.46 -22.53 26.10
CA HIS A 35 -46.15 -23.32 25.07
C HIS A 35 -45.17 -23.65 23.93
N ALA A 36 -45.05 -24.93 23.69
CA ALA A 36 -44.47 -25.57 22.53
C ALA A 36 -45.50 -25.61 21.39
N SER A 37 -45.04 -25.64 20.16
CA SER A 37 -45.69 -26.41 19.13
C SER A 37 -44.66 -26.88 18.10
N ASP A 38 -44.53 -28.19 18.04
CA ASP A 38 -43.90 -29.00 17.01
C ASP A 38 -44.48 -28.72 15.63
N TYR A 39 -43.64 -28.83 14.59
CA TYR A 39 -44.02 -29.55 13.38
C TYR A 39 -42.80 -30.21 12.73
N SER A 40 -43.03 -31.46 12.43
CA SER A 40 -42.21 -32.58 12.02
C SER A 40 -41.60 -32.51 10.61
N GLU A 41 -40.60 -33.35 10.47
CA GLU A 41 -39.91 -33.86 9.27
C GLU A 41 -40.83 -34.28 8.11
N GLY A 42 -40.33 -34.08 6.88
CA GLY A 42 -40.86 -34.67 5.67
C GLY A 42 -39.80 -34.79 4.59
N ALA A 43 -39.17 -35.96 4.54
CA ALA A 43 -38.32 -36.36 3.42
C ALA A 43 -39.15 -36.59 2.15
N PHE A 44 -38.68 -36.10 0.99
CA PHE A 44 -39.06 -36.64 -0.31
C PHE A 44 -37.92 -36.62 -1.32
N THR A 45 -37.77 -37.77 -1.92
CA THR A 45 -36.85 -38.25 -2.95
C THR A 45 -36.96 -37.56 -4.29
N GLN A 46 -35.85 -37.55 -5.04
CA GLN A 46 -35.72 -37.20 -6.48
C GLN A 46 -36.62 -38.10 -7.38
N PRO A 47 -36.96 -37.58 -8.57
CA PRO A 47 -36.45 -38.27 -9.75
C PRO A 47 -35.90 -37.35 -10.88
N SER A 48 -34.92 -37.90 -11.57
CA SER A 48 -34.31 -37.47 -12.80
C SER A 48 -35.29 -37.43 -13.99
N HIS A 49 -35.27 -36.32 -14.75
CA HIS A 49 -35.60 -36.40 -16.21
C HIS A 49 -34.87 -35.29 -16.98
N SER A 50 -34.09 -35.74 -17.94
CA SER A 50 -33.50 -34.98 -19.05
C SER A 50 -34.59 -34.46 -19.98
N SER A 51 -34.57 -33.18 -20.35
CA SER A 51 -35.14 -32.73 -21.63
C SER A 51 -34.44 -31.46 -22.10
N THR A 52 -33.84 -31.62 -23.27
CA THR A 52 -33.29 -30.56 -24.13
C THR A 52 -34.40 -29.63 -24.60
N PHE A 53 -34.25 -28.34 -24.34
CA PHE A 53 -35.04 -27.32 -25.05
C PHE A 53 -34.12 -26.32 -25.78
N ARG A 54 -34.31 -26.30 -27.10
CA ARG A 54 -33.80 -25.28 -28.02
C ARG A 54 -34.51 -23.97 -27.72
N THR A 55 -33.79 -22.89 -27.48
CA THR A 55 -34.34 -21.53 -27.37
C THR A 55 -34.30 -20.84 -28.73
N ASP A 56 -35.45 -20.27 -29.11
CA ASP A 56 -35.70 -19.50 -30.34
C ASP A 56 -35.24 -18.04 -30.14
N PRO A 57 -34.51 -17.40 -31.09
CA PRO A 57 -33.92 -16.05 -30.91
C PRO A 57 -34.90 -14.87 -30.93
N ARG A 58 -36.22 -15.08 -30.91
CA ARG A 58 -37.20 -13.98 -31.06
C ARG A 58 -37.73 -13.37 -29.76
N GLU A 59 -37.36 -13.88 -28.58
CA GLU A 59 -37.84 -13.34 -27.30
C GLU A 59 -36.96 -12.26 -26.67
N SER A 60 -35.78 -11.96 -27.17
CA SER A 60 -34.88 -10.97 -26.63
C SER A 60 -35.19 -9.51 -27.00
N GLU A 61 -36.01 -9.26 -28.02
CA GLU A 61 -36.34 -7.87 -28.45
C GLU A 61 -37.56 -7.25 -27.77
N GLN A 62 -38.43 -8.02 -27.11
CA GLN A 62 -39.59 -7.48 -26.42
C GLN A 62 -39.32 -6.96 -25.01
N SER A 63 -38.27 -7.47 -24.34
CA SER A 63 -37.91 -7.03 -23.01
C SER A 63 -37.19 -5.67 -22.99
N ALA A 64 -36.53 -5.28 -24.07
CA ALA A 64 -35.84 -4.00 -24.20
C ALA A 64 -36.77 -2.82 -24.50
N ARG A 65 -37.96 -3.07 -25.07
CA ARG A 65 -38.96 -2.00 -25.36
C ARG A 65 -39.80 -1.63 -24.15
N SER A 66 -40.05 -2.50 -23.21
CA SER A 66 -40.82 -2.23 -21.99
C SER A 66 -40.08 -1.32 -21.00
N ARG A 67 -38.75 -1.40 -20.93
CA ARG A 67 -37.96 -0.53 -20.02
C ARG A 67 -37.81 0.91 -20.49
N ARG A 68 -37.96 1.21 -21.77
CA ARG A 68 -37.91 2.60 -22.32
C ARG A 68 -39.21 3.38 -22.18
N GLN A 69 -40.35 2.75 -21.88
CA GLN A 69 -41.64 3.46 -21.69
C GLN A 69 -41.91 3.80 -20.22
N GLN A 70 -41.28 3.17 -19.25
CA GLN A 70 -41.44 3.50 -17.82
C GLN A 70 -40.63 4.70 -17.32
N SER A 71 -39.55 5.10 -18.01
CA SER A 71 -38.73 6.26 -17.61
C SER A 71 -39.26 7.63 -18.08
N ARG A 72 -40.43 7.67 -18.80
CA ARG A 72 -41.01 8.91 -19.33
C ARG A 72 -42.25 9.41 -18.57
N ARG A 73 -42.64 8.82 -17.43
CA ARG A 73 -43.86 9.14 -16.70
C ARG A 73 -43.69 9.76 -15.30
N GLN A 74 -42.57 10.32 -14.97
CA GLN A 74 -42.41 11.04 -13.68
C GLN A 74 -41.66 12.36 -13.91
N GLN A 75 -42.36 13.36 -14.38
CA GLN A 75 -42.04 14.78 -14.15
C GLN A 75 -43.30 15.49 -13.69
N PRO A 76 -43.29 16.25 -12.57
CA PRO A 76 -44.46 17.01 -12.10
C PRO A 76 -44.62 18.32 -12.87
N PRO A 77 -45.85 18.88 -12.96
CA PRO A 77 -46.16 20.06 -13.76
C PRO A 77 -45.64 21.34 -13.10
N GLN A 78 -45.06 22.21 -13.89
CA GLN A 78 -44.68 23.57 -13.49
C GLN A 78 -45.92 24.45 -13.38
N ARG A 79 -46.11 25.06 -12.21
CA ARG A 79 -47.14 26.09 -11.94
C ARG A 79 -46.69 27.43 -12.49
N GLY A 80 -47.48 27.99 -13.39
CA GLY A 80 -47.35 29.37 -13.90
C GLY A 80 -47.63 30.40 -12.80
N GLN A 81 -46.80 31.42 -12.75
CA GLN A 81 -47.10 32.65 -11.99
C GLN A 81 -47.33 33.82 -12.94
N GLN A 82 -48.46 34.43 -12.75
CA GLN A 82 -48.99 35.62 -13.44
C GLN A 82 -48.21 36.87 -12.98
N ARG A 83 -48.01 37.79 -13.94
CA ARG A 83 -47.57 39.18 -13.69
C ARG A 83 -48.76 40.04 -13.21
N PRO A 84 -48.53 41.05 -12.38
CA PRO A 84 -49.37 42.25 -12.38
C PRO A 84 -48.63 43.49 -12.85
N ASN A 85 -49.48 44.35 -13.41
CA ASN A 85 -49.23 45.58 -14.13
C ASN A 85 -48.68 46.76 -13.33
N GLN A 86 -48.16 47.69 -14.14
CA GLN A 86 -47.58 49.00 -13.88
C GLN A 86 -48.47 49.96 -13.05
N ARG A 87 -47.85 50.90 -12.37
CA ARG A 87 -48.29 52.34 -12.37
C ARG A 87 -47.09 53.27 -12.16
N HIS A 88 -47.02 54.29 -12.99
CA HIS A 88 -46.14 55.46 -13.00
C HIS A 88 -46.21 56.30 -11.72
N VAL A 89 -45.08 56.92 -11.34
CA VAL A 89 -45.03 58.37 -11.04
C VAL A 89 -43.60 58.89 -11.25
N SER A 90 -43.53 60.07 -11.85
CA SER A 90 -42.44 60.90 -12.34
C SER A 90 -41.62 61.63 -11.24
N GLY A 91 -40.40 62.03 -11.58
CA GLY A 91 -39.70 63.07 -10.81
C GLY A 91 -38.20 63.23 -11.07
N HIS A 92 -37.85 64.00 -12.06
CA HIS A 92 -36.79 65.00 -12.30
C HIS A 92 -35.33 64.81 -11.90
N ARG A 93 -34.51 64.87 -12.97
CA ARG A 93 -33.28 65.70 -13.20
C ARG A 93 -32.08 65.50 -12.31
N THR A 94 -30.86 65.15 -12.85
CA THR A 94 -29.97 66.00 -13.69
C THR A 94 -28.79 65.13 -14.18
N THR A 95 -28.41 65.37 -15.45
CA THR A 95 -27.14 64.94 -16.09
C THR A 95 -26.02 65.94 -15.76
N PRO A 96 -24.66 65.67 -16.07
CA PRO A 96 -24.20 65.26 -17.40
C PRO A 96 -22.91 64.38 -17.45
N SER A 97 -22.77 63.79 -18.67
CA SER A 97 -21.56 63.53 -19.49
C SER A 97 -20.38 62.77 -18.91
N SER A 98 -19.72 61.89 -19.51
CA SER A 98 -19.34 61.52 -20.88
C SER A 98 -18.26 60.40 -20.77
N HIS A 99 -18.25 59.41 -21.53
CA HIS A 99 -17.32 58.94 -22.50
C HIS A 99 -17.53 57.47 -22.89
N ARG A 100 -17.65 57.33 -24.19
CA ARG A 100 -17.84 56.17 -25.02
C ARG A 100 -16.62 55.26 -25.04
N ALA A 101 -16.79 53.93 -24.80
CA ALA A 101 -16.00 52.93 -25.49
C ALA A 101 -16.77 51.62 -25.59
N SER A 102 -17.10 51.27 -26.80
CA SER A 102 -17.68 50.03 -27.27
C SER A 102 -16.72 48.83 -27.05
N ARG A 103 -17.23 47.73 -26.51
CA ARG A 103 -16.59 46.42 -26.70
C ARG A 103 -17.66 45.37 -26.94
N THR A 104 -17.60 44.79 -28.12
CA THR A 104 -18.28 43.61 -28.62
C THR A 104 -17.90 42.36 -27.85
N PRO A 105 -18.80 41.35 -27.65
CA PRO A 105 -18.44 40.08 -27.05
C PRO A 105 -17.75 39.17 -28.09
N ILE A 106 -16.61 38.63 -27.73
CA ILE A 106 -15.91 37.62 -28.49
C ILE A 106 -16.33 36.25 -28.00
N HIS A 107 -16.91 35.46 -28.90
CA HIS A 107 -17.06 34.01 -28.76
C HIS A 107 -15.70 33.36 -28.90
N GLU A 108 -15.22 32.68 -27.87
CA GLU A 108 -14.06 31.82 -27.97
C GLU A 108 -14.46 30.35 -28.08
N GLN A 109 -14.30 29.82 -29.28
CA GLN A 109 -14.31 28.38 -29.55
C GLN A 109 -12.91 27.84 -29.23
N HIS A 110 -12.81 26.92 -28.29
CA HIS A 110 -11.58 26.16 -28.07
C HIS A 110 -11.50 25.01 -29.07
N SER A 111 -10.60 25.14 -30.03
CA SER A 111 -10.15 24.07 -30.90
C SER A 111 -8.94 23.38 -30.25
N TYR A 112 -9.03 22.06 -30.04
CA TYR A 112 -7.92 21.22 -29.62
C TYR A 112 -6.89 21.12 -30.76
N GLN A 113 -5.71 21.65 -30.56
CA GLN A 113 -4.54 21.37 -31.40
C GLN A 113 -3.71 20.25 -30.78
N THR A 114 -3.59 19.16 -31.53
CA THR A 114 -2.63 18.08 -31.32
C THR A 114 -1.20 18.62 -31.42
N LEU A 115 -0.45 18.53 -30.34
CA LEU A 115 0.99 18.83 -30.34
C LEU A 115 1.78 17.55 -30.53
N THR A 116 2.49 17.47 -31.64
CA THR A 116 3.54 16.48 -31.92
C THR A 116 4.74 16.66 -30.98
N PRO A 117 5.41 15.57 -30.54
CA PRO A 117 6.53 15.67 -29.61
C PRO A 117 7.78 16.25 -30.34
N ARG A 118 8.30 17.36 -29.83
CA ARG A 118 9.65 17.83 -30.14
C ARG A 118 10.64 17.08 -29.23
N GLN A 119 11.57 16.38 -29.84
CA GLN A 119 12.78 15.89 -29.17
C GLN A 119 13.54 17.06 -28.53
N GLY A 120 13.57 17.07 -27.21
CA GLY A 120 14.37 18.00 -26.41
C GLY A 120 15.22 17.17 -25.44
N THR A 121 16.52 17.16 -25.68
CA THR A 121 17.55 16.65 -24.78
C THR A 121 17.47 17.39 -23.46
N SER A 122 16.99 16.68 -22.42
CA SER A 122 17.00 17.19 -21.05
C SER A 122 18.32 16.85 -20.39
N THR A 123 19.17 17.86 -20.27
CA THR A 123 20.35 17.83 -19.41
C THR A 123 19.90 18.09 -17.96
N TYR A 124 19.90 17.06 -17.15
CA TYR A 124 19.71 17.17 -15.70
C TYR A 124 20.90 17.91 -15.09
N VAL A 125 20.68 19.15 -14.64
CA VAL A 125 21.63 19.89 -13.81
C VAL A 125 21.48 19.42 -12.36
N ARG A 126 22.44 18.61 -11.91
CA ARG A 126 22.62 18.24 -10.50
C ARG A 126 23.01 19.51 -9.71
N HIS A 127 22.14 19.98 -8.85
CA HIS A 127 22.51 20.98 -7.85
C HIS A 127 23.35 20.28 -6.76
N GLY A 128 24.66 20.42 -6.89
CA GLY A 128 25.60 19.98 -5.88
C GLY A 128 25.60 20.95 -4.70
N TYR A 129 25.46 20.42 -3.51
CA TYR A 129 25.72 21.12 -2.25
C TYR A 129 27.17 21.62 -2.21
N SER A 130 27.35 22.93 -2.13
CA SER A 130 28.63 23.60 -1.94
C SER A 130 29.15 23.35 -0.53
N LYS A 131 30.06 22.37 -0.34
CA LYS A 131 30.92 22.32 0.83
C LYS A 131 32.05 23.35 0.65
N LYS A 132 32.18 24.25 1.62
CA LYS A 132 33.31 25.17 1.76
C LYS A 132 34.61 24.41 1.59
N ARG A 133 35.40 24.79 0.58
CA ARG A 133 36.80 24.36 0.40
C ARG A 133 37.65 25.00 1.49
N SER A 134 38.24 24.21 2.37
CA SER A 134 39.46 24.56 3.06
C SER A 134 40.64 24.22 2.12
N ASN A 135 41.46 25.18 1.88
CA ASN A 135 42.69 25.02 1.05
C ASN A 135 43.68 24.13 1.82
N LEU A 136 43.94 22.96 1.30
CA LEU A 136 45.15 22.17 1.64
C LEU A 136 45.83 21.79 0.31
N PRO A 137 47.14 22.03 0.15
CA PRO A 137 47.80 21.84 -1.12
C PRO A 137 48.17 20.38 -1.38
N PHE A 138 47.98 20.01 -2.59
CA PHE A 138 48.54 18.88 -3.35
C PHE A 138 49.57 17.96 -2.67
N PHE A 139 49.20 16.68 -2.51
CA PHE A 139 50.09 15.54 -2.53
C PHE A 139 49.57 14.46 -3.50
N VAL A 140 49.61 14.75 -4.81
CA VAL A 140 49.32 13.76 -5.87
C VAL A 140 50.63 13.08 -6.35
N GLY A 141 51.77 13.55 -5.88
CA GLY A 141 53.09 12.99 -6.28
C GLY A 141 53.59 11.75 -5.51
N GLY A 142 53.00 11.44 -4.32
CA GLY A 142 53.54 10.41 -3.46
C GLY A 142 53.06 8.98 -3.77
N ALA A 143 51.84 8.80 -4.20
CA ALA A 143 51.28 7.47 -4.45
C ALA A 143 51.84 6.79 -5.71
N ALA A 144 52.08 7.56 -6.79
CA ALA A 144 52.65 7.03 -8.01
C ALA A 144 54.14 6.64 -7.82
N ALA A 145 54.91 7.38 -7.00
CA ALA A 145 56.28 7.06 -6.68
C ALA A 145 56.42 5.81 -5.81
N LEU A 146 55.48 5.59 -4.88
CA LEU A 146 55.47 4.41 -4.02
C LEU A 146 55.20 3.11 -4.80
N VAL A 147 54.24 3.13 -5.76
CA VAL A 147 53.93 1.97 -6.60
C VAL A 147 55.13 1.62 -7.52
N VAL A 148 55.84 2.59 -8.07
CA VAL A 148 57.03 2.37 -8.93
C VAL A 148 58.19 1.82 -8.09
N VAL A 149 58.37 2.26 -6.84
CA VAL A 149 59.44 1.72 -5.93
C VAL A 149 59.12 0.30 -5.51
N ILE A 150 57.87 -0.04 -5.20
CA ILE A 150 57.43 -1.41 -4.89
C ILE A 150 57.63 -2.32 -6.10
N PHE A 151 57.31 -1.86 -7.33
CA PHE A 151 57.54 -2.66 -8.53
C PHE A 151 59.00 -2.88 -8.86
N LEU A 152 59.90 -1.88 -8.62
CA LEU A 152 61.34 -2.03 -8.79
C LEU A 152 62.00 -2.91 -7.71
N VAL A 153 61.54 -2.87 -6.49
CA VAL A 153 62.05 -3.74 -5.40
C VAL A 153 61.64 -5.19 -5.62
N THR A 154 60.43 -5.45 -6.10
CA THR A 154 59.97 -6.83 -6.40
C THR A 154 60.71 -7.42 -7.62
N THR A 155 61.08 -6.64 -8.63
CA THR A 155 61.84 -7.11 -9.78
C THR A 155 63.33 -7.33 -9.42
N LEU A 156 63.90 -6.58 -8.46
CA LEU A 156 65.31 -6.77 -8.04
C LEU A 156 65.48 -7.98 -7.10
N VAL A 157 64.45 -8.30 -6.28
CA VAL A 157 64.50 -9.51 -5.42
C VAL A 157 64.20 -10.79 -6.21
N GLY A 158 63.44 -10.71 -7.32
CA GLY A 158 63.15 -11.86 -8.19
C GLY A 158 64.31 -12.37 -9.03
N THR A 159 65.43 -11.59 -9.15
CA THR A 159 66.63 -12.04 -9.90
C THR A 159 67.71 -12.70 -9.10
N LEU A 160 67.56 -12.76 -7.75
CA LEU A 160 68.60 -13.36 -6.84
C LEU A 160 68.14 -14.60 -6.05
N GLY A 161 66.93 -15.10 -6.25
CA GLY A 161 66.43 -16.28 -5.56
C GLY A 161 65.72 -17.23 -6.52
N GLY A 162 66.33 -18.36 -6.80
CA GLY A 162 65.79 -19.41 -7.62
C GLY A 162 64.54 -20.09 -7.01
N SER A 163 63.65 -20.49 -7.89
CA SER A 163 62.56 -21.46 -7.76
C SER A 163 61.64 -21.32 -6.53
N SER A 164 60.46 -20.79 -6.77
CA SER A 164 59.27 -21.32 -6.10
C SER A 164 58.06 -21.14 -7.03
N GLN A 165 57.68 -22.18 -7.71
CA GLN A 165 56.33 -22.40 -8.23
C GLN A 165 55.41 -22.46 -7.02
N ASN A 166 54.66 -21.42 -6.68
CA ASN A 166 53.42 -21.54 -5.89
C ASN A 166 52.70 -20.17 -5.63
N THR A 167 52.61 -19.29 -6.62
CA THR A 167 51.85 -18.01 -6.45
C THR A 167 50.82 -17.74 -7.53
N GLN A 168 50.52 -18.73 -8.38
CA GLN A 168 49.44 -18.62 -9.36
C GLN A 168 48.17 -19.40 -9.02
N GLU A 169 48.16 -20.23 -7.97
CA GLU A 169 46.96 -20.98 -7.58
C GLU A 169 46.03 -20.20 -6.61
N GLU A 170 46.54 -19.27 -5.81
CA GLU A 170 45.66 -18.51 -4.89
C GLU A 170 44.85 -17.39 -5.56
N THR A 171 45.26 -16.90 -6.73
CA THR A 171 44.48 -15.84 -7.46
C THR A 171 43.44 -16.42 -8.43
N LEU A 172 43.53 -17.70 -8.77
CA LEU A 172 42.55 -18.39 -9.60
C LEU A 172 41.43 -19.09 -8.78
N ALA A 173 41.68 -19.35 -7.49
CA ALA A 173 40.70 -19.99 -6.61
C ALA A 173 39.61 -19.03 -6.07
N ALA A 174 39.81 -17.71 -6.20
CA ALA A 174 38.79 -16.72 -5.79
C ALA A 174 37.76 -16.38 -6.90
N ALA A 175 37.95 -16.87 -8.11
CA ALA A 175 37.09 -16.51 -9.26
C ALA A 175 35.97 -17.54 -9.53
N ASP A 176 35.89 -18.64 -8.77
CA ASP A 176 34.96 -19.73 -9.06
C ASP A 176 34.13 -20.20 -7.85
N ALA A 177 34.04 -19.40 -6.80
CA ALA A 177 33.10 -19.67 -5.72
C ALA A 177 31.70 -19.37 -6.21
N ALA A 178 30.85 -20.39 -6.32
CA ALA A 178 29.45 -20.20 -6.61
C ALA A 178 28.83 -19.15 -5.69
N PRO A 179 27.95 -18.25 -6.20
CA PRO A 179 27.34 -17.21 -5.37
C PRO A 179 26.61 -17.84 -4.18
N THR A 180 26.84 -17.31 -2.98
CA THR A 180 26.21 -17.80 -1.75
C THR A 180 24.77 -17.30 -1.70
N PRO A 181 23.78 -18.18 -1.37
CA PRO A 181 22.41 -17.74 -1.17
C PRO A 181 22.31 -16.71 -0.05
N THR A 182 21.57 -15.63 -0.32
CA THR A 182 21.23 -14.58 0.66
C THR A 182 19.74 -14.59 0.90
N THR A 183 19.31 -14.45 2.15
CA THR A 183 17.89 -14.33 2.49
C THR A 183 17.57 -12.91 2.91
N LEU A 184 16.37 -12.45 2.52
CA LEU A 184 15.80 -11.17 2.96
C LEU A 184 14.29 -11.30 3.12
N THR A 185 13.76 -10.72 4.18
CA THR A 185 12.31 -10.66 4.44
C THR A 185 11.80 -9.28 4.10
N VAL A 186 10.85 -9.21 3.15
CA VAL A 186 10.17 -7.96 2.76
C VAL A 186 8.74 -8.00 3.26
N THR A 187 8.33 -6.93 3.93
CA THR A 187 6.99 -6.76 4.51
C THR A 187 6.22 -5.70 3.74
N PHE A 188 4.95 -5.97 3.49
CA PHE A 188 4.03 -5.04 2.85
C PHE A 188 2.81 -4.82 3.72
N ALA A 189 2.42 -3.55 3.90
CA ALA A 189 1.18 -3.16 4.53
C ALA A 189 0.37 -2.24 3.60
N GLY A 190 -0.95 -2.14 3.84
CA GLY A 190 -1.90 -1.49 2.94
C GLY A 190 -1.91 0.04 3.03
N ASP A 191 -3.10 0.61 2.82
CA ASP A 191 -3.30 2.05 2.62
C ASP A 191 -3.07 2.85 3.92
N CYS A 192 -2.00 3.65 3.93
CA CYS A 192 -1.68 4.61 4.97
C CYS A 192 -2.15 6.00 4.54
N THR A 193 -3.33 6.43 5.02
CA THR A 193 -3.85 7.78 4.82
C THR A 193 -3.47 8.61 6.04
N LEU A 194 -2.26 9.19 6.03
CA LEU A 194 -1.73 9.99 7.13
C LEU A 194 -2.26 11.43 7.04
N GLY A 195 -3.51 11.62 7.44
CA GLY A 195 -4.18 12.91 7.33
C GLY A 195 -5.70 12.77 7.37
N THR A 196 -6.38 13.83 6.97
CA THR A 196 -7.84 13.88 6.97
C THR A 196 -8.37 14.74 5.82
N ASP A 197 -9.64 14.56 5.44
CA ASP A 197 -10.36 15.51 4.58
C ASP A 197 -10.91 16.66 5.42
N VAL A 198 -10.87 17.88 4.88
CA VAL A 198 -11.36 19.10 5.57
C VAL A 198 -12.86 19.06 5.89
N ASN A 199 -13.63 18.19 5.23
CA ASN A 199 -15.05 18.01 5.44
C ASN A 199 -15.38 17.01 6.55
N PHE A 200 -14.39 16.33 7.13
CA PHE A 200 -14.61 15.40 8.24
C PHE A 200 -14.75 16.16 9.56
N SER A 201 -15.47 15.54 10.52
CA SER A 201 -15.56 16.08 11.86
C SER A 201 -14.17 16.17 12.49
N SER A 202 -13.84 17.36 13.02
CA SER A 202 -12.59 17.58 13.73
C SER A 202 -12.45 16.67 14.96
N ASP A 203 -13.56 16.37 15.65
CA ASP A 203 -13.54 15.66 16.94
C ASP A 203 -13.00 14.22 16.85
N THR A 204 -13.12 13.60 15.66
CA THR A 204 -12.72 12.20 15.42
C THR A 204 -11.71 12.06 14.30
N SER A 205 -11.11 13.15 13.84
CA SER A 205 -10.17 13.14 12.72
C SER A 205 -8.81 12.56 13.11
N PHE A 206 -8.06 12.12 12.09
CA PHE A 206 -6.67 11.69 12.25
C PHE A 206 -5.80 12.78 12.87
N ASN A 207 -5.96 14.03 12.40
CA ASN A 207 -5.18 15.18 12.88
C ASN A 207 -5.44 15.43 14.37
N THR A 208 -6.70 15.40 14.81
CA THR A 208 -7.05 15.56 16.22
C THR A 208 -6.49 14.42 17.09
N LYS A 209 -6.48 13.18 16.55
CA LYS A 209 -5.84 12.07 17.26
C LYS A 209 -4.32 12.30 17.38
N TYR A 210 -3.67 12.75 16.32
CA TYR A 210 -2.23 13.03 16.32
C TYR A 210 -1.88 14.11 17.37
N GLU A 211 -2.63 15.22 17.37
CA GLU A 211 -2.46 16.30 18.36
C GLU A 211 -2.71 15.82 19.79
N ALA A 212 -3.70 14.95 19.98
CA ALA A 212 -4.06 14.46 21.32
C ALA A 212 -3.04 13.47 21.91
N VAL A 213 -2.37 12.68 21.08
CA VAL A 213 -1.36 11.72 21.55
C VAL A 213 0.04 12.34 21.64
N ASP A 214 0.32 13.36 20.83
CA ASP A 214 1.59 14.10 20.78
C ASP A 214 2.83 13.18 20.68
N ASP A 215 2.64 12.02 20.04
CA ASP A 215 3.69 11.01 19.83
C ASP A 215 3.43 10.25 18.54
N PRO A 216 4.24 10.44 17.50
CA PRO A 216 4.08 9.72 16.22
C PRO A 216 4.28 8.20 16.34
N SER A 217 4.95 7.71 17.39
CA SER A 217 5.13 6.28 17.60
C SER A 217 3.84 5.55 17.94
N TYR A 218 2.81 6.26 18.42
CA TYR A 218 1.51 5.70 18.76
C TYR A 218 0.88 4.92 17.59
N PHE A 219 0.93 5.48 16.38
CA PHE A 219 0.14 5.02 15.24
C PHE A 219 0.54 3.61 14.78
N LEU A 220 1.82 3.28 14.77
CA LEU A 220 2.31 1.96 14.35
C LEU A 220 2.86 1.12 15.52
N ALA A 221 2.63 1.53 16.77
CA ALA A 221 3.19 0.87 17.96
C ALA A 221 2.91 -0.64 18.00
N ASN A 222 1.71 -1.08 17.62
CA ASN A 222 1.32 -2.49 17.75
C ASN A 222 1.87 -3.39 16.62
N VAL A 223 2.49 -2.81 15.60
CA VAL A 223 3.10 -3.51 14.46
C VAL A 223 4.60 -3.22 14.32
N ALA A 224 5.13 -2.26 15.07
CA ALA A 224 6.52 -1.80 14.97
C ALA A 224 7.55 -2.93 15.17
N ASP A 225 7.27 -3.90 16.04
CA ASP A 225 8.15 -5.05 16.24
C ASP A 225 8.14 -6.01 15.04
N ILE A 226 7.04 -6.09 14.29
CA ILE A 226 6.95 -6.89 13.06
C ILE A 226 7.88 -6.26 12.01
N PHE A 227 7.78 -4.96 11.81
CA PHE A 227 8.56 -4.19 10.84
C PHE A 227 10.04 -4.05 11.22
N LYS A 228 10.34 -4.02 12.53
CA LYS A 228 11.73 -4.01 13.04
C LYS A 228 12.47 -5.32 12.81
N ASN A 229 11.76 -6.43 12.71
CA ASN A 229 12.34 -7.77 12.61
C ASN A 229 12.36 -8.29 11.17
N ASP A 230 11.98 -7.48 10.19
CA ASP A 230 12.19 -7.74 8.77
C ASP A 230 13.45 -7.00 8.24
N ASP A 231 13.65 -7.04 6.94
CA ASP A 231 14.79 -6.37 6.27
C ASP A 231 14.32 -5.16 5.44
N LEU A 232 13.01 -5.08 5.12
CA LEU A 232 12.43 -3.98 4.35
C LEU A 232 10.91 -3.95 4.51
N THR A 233 10.36 -2.85 5.02
CA THR A 233 8.91 -2.61 5.09
C THR A 233 8.44 -1.56 4.09
N VAL A 234 7.38 -1.88 3.36
CA VAL A 234 6.77 -1.09 2.29
C VAL A 234 5.29 -0.82 2.59
N VAL A 235 4.83 0.43 2.40
CA VAL A 235 3.43 0.82 2.55
C VAL A 235 2.93 1.59 1.32
N ASN A 236 1.61 1.75 1.16
CA ASN A 236 1.03 2.73 0.25
C ASN A 236 0.71 4.02 1.01
N MET A 237 1.39 5.13 0.69
CA MET A 237 1.06 6.46 1.23
C MET A 237 -0.08 7.07 0.42
N GLU A 238 -1.31 6.80 0.83
CA GLU A 238 -2.53 7.25 0.16
C GLU A 238 -3.04 8.56 0.76
N GLY A 239 -2.55 9.66 0.22
CA GLY A 239 -2.81 11.00 0.70
C GLY A 239 -1.61 11.91 0.49
N THR A 240 -1.66 13.13 1.03
CA THR A 240 -0.61 14.12 0.84
C THR A 240 -0.08 14.69 2.15
N LEU A 241 1.22 14.94 2.20
CA LEU A 241 1.89 15.66 3.28
C LEU A 241 2.27 17.05 2.78
N THR A 242 1.38 18.04 2.97
CA THR A 242 1.53 19.35 2.35
C THR A 242 0.86 20.47 3.14
N THR A 243 1.36 21.68 2.97
CA THR A 243 0.69 22.92 3.41
C THR A 243 -0.18 23.54 2.31
N SER A 244 -0.19 23.00 1.08
CA SER A 244 -1.00 23.50 -0.03
C SER A 244 -2.47 23.62 0.34
N SER A 245 -3.13 24.69 -0.12
CA SER A 245 -4.57 24.91 0.04
C SER A 245 -5.37 24.64 -1.25
N THR A 246 -4.70 24.23 -2.33
CA THR A 246 -5.30 24.00 -3.67
C THR A 246 -5.96 22.63 -3.72
N ARG A 247 -7.04 22.46 -2.92
CA ARG A 247 -7.82 21.21 -2.88
C ARG A 247 -8.41 20.90 -4.23
N GLN A 248 -8.26 19.67 -4.72
CA GLN A 248 -8.89 19.21 -5.96
C GLN A 248 -10.40 19.02 -5.77
N ASP A 249 -11.17 19.22 -6.85
CA ASP A 249 -12.61 19.01 -6.88
C ASP A 249 -12.94 17.51 -6.96
N LYS A 250 -12.91 16.85 -5.82
CA LYS A 250 -13.21 15.43 -5.63
C LYS A 250 -13.89 15.23 -4.28
N THR A 251 -14.57 14.09 -4.11
CA THR A 251 -15.32 13.77 -2.89
C THR A 251 -14.45 13.82 -1.66
N PHE A 252 -13.29 13.14 -1.69
CA PHE A 252 -12.34 13.10 -0.61
C PHE A 252 -10.97 13.60 -1.09
N ALA A 253 -10.34 14.45 -0.29
CA ALA A 253 -8.99 14.94 -0.53
C ALA A 253 -8.23 14.99 0.81
N PHE A 254 -7.25 14.13 0.95
CA PHE A 254 -6.56 13.90 2.22
C PHE A 254 -5.26 14.68 2.32
N LYS A 255 -5.05 15.34 3.46
CA LYS A 255 -3.76 15.92 3.77
C LYS A 255 -3.44 15.91 5.25
N GLY A 256 -2.15 15.79 5.53
CA GLY A 256 -1.51 16.03 6.82
C GLY A 256 -0.30 16.96 6.69
N PRO A 257 0.27 17.45 7.79
CA PRO A 257 1.53 18.18 7.79
C PRO A 257 2.71 17.23 7.48
N ALA A 258 3.84 17.82 7.07
CA ALA A 258 5.08 17.07 6.72
C ALA A 258 5.57 16.19 7.88
N ASP A 259 5.39 16.62 9.13
CA ASP A 259 5.83 15.91 10.34
C ASP A 259 5.17 14.53 10.51
N TYR A 260 4.05 14.26 9.81
CA TYR A 260 3.41 12.94 9.84
C TYR A 260 4.28 11.84 9.18
N ALA A 261 5.28 12.21 8.40
CA ALA A 261 6.31 11.27 7.95
C ALA A 261 7.02 10.56 9.13
N GLN A 262 7.08 11.21 10.32
CA GLN A 262 7.64 10.60 11.52
C GLN A 262 6.86 9.39 12.03
N ILE A 263 5.59 9.24 11.66
CA ILE A 263 4.79 8.04 11.95
C ILE A 263 5.44 6.81 11.30
N LEU A 264 5.83 6.92 10.03
CA LEU A 264 6.48 5.84 9.29
C LEU A 264 7.88 5.56 9.84
N VAL A 265 8.66 6.60 10.15
CA VAL A 265 10.00 6.46 10.78
C VAL A 265 9.91 5.71 12.10
N LYS A 266 8.98 6.11 12.99
CA LYS A 266 8.79 5.45 14.29
C LYS A 266 8.20 4.06 14.19
N GLY A 267 7.54 3.76 13.08
CA GLY A 267 6.98 2.45 12.76
C GLY A 267 7.98 1.49 12.11
N ASN A 268 9.23 1.90 11.85
CA ASN A 268 10.23 1.14 11.08
C ASN A 268 9.75 0.82 9.65
N VAL A 269 9.25 1.81 8.94
CA VAL A 269 8.92 1.73 7.51
C VAL A 269 10.03 2.39 6.72
N GLU A 270 10.56 1.75 5.68
CA GLU A 270 11.69 2.25 4.90
C GLU A 270 11.26 2.95 3.62
N THR A 271 10.10 2.60 3.05
CA THR A 271 9.70 3.14 1.75
C THR A 271 8.19 3.11 1.52
N ALA A 272 7.68 4.02 0.69
CA ALA A 272 6.27 4.20 0.43
C ALA A 272 5.94 4.38 -1.05
N SER A 273 4.92 3.66 -1.54
CA SER A 273 4.31 3.90 -2.84
C SER A 273 3.51 5.20 -2.83
N LEU A 274 3.67 5.99 -3.88
CA LEU A 274 2.90 7.21 -4.13
C LEU A 274 2.03 7.11 -5.40
N ALA A 275 1.97 5.93 -6.02
CA ALA A 275 1.17 5.71 -7.23
C ALA A 275 -0.28 5.40 -6.86
N ASN A 276 -1.07 6.42 -6.51
CA ASN A 276 -2.47 6.27 -6.12
C ASN A 276 -3.32 7.50 -6.49
N ASN A 277 -4.65 7.37 -6.35
CA ASN A 277 -5.62 8.43 -6.68
C ASN A 277 -5.58 9.63 -5.72
N HIS A 278 -4.90 9.52 -4.58
CA HIS A 278 -4.80 10.56 -3.56
C HIS A 278 -3.44 11.28 -3.52
N SER A 279 -2.49 10.90 -4.37
CA SER A 279 -1.14 11.51 -4.39
C SER A 279 -1.13 12.99 -4.77
N ARG A 280 -2.17 13.50 -5.44
CA ARG A 280 -2.31 14.89 -5.89
C ARG A 280 -3.57 15.58 -5.39
N ASP A 281 -4.04 15.23 -4.22
CA ASP A 281 -5.28 15.77 -3.65
C ASP A 281 -5.29 17.30 -3.48
N TYR A 282 -4.12 17.90 -3.40
CA TYR A 282 -3.92 19.35 -3.35
C TYR A 282 -3.01 19.84 -4.49
N GLY A 283 -3.14 19.21 -5.66
CA GLY A 283 -2.41 19.53 -6.88
C GLY A 283 -0.99 18.97 -6.92
N GLU A 284 -0.25 19.28 -7.99
CA GLU A 284 1.11 18.78 -8.21
C GLU A 284 2.07 19.18 -7.06
N GLN A 285 1.86 20.37 -6.48
CA GLN A 285 2.65 20.80 -5.33
C GLN A 285 2.54 19.82 -4.15
N SER A 286 1.34 19.29 -3.90
CA SER A 286 1.17 18.34 -2.79
C SER A 286 1.89 17.01 -3.02
N TYR A 287 2.02 16.57 -4.26
CA TYR A 287 2.82 15.39 -4.61
C TYR A 287 4.30 15.61 -4.34
N THR A 288 4.85 16.74 -4.81
CA THR A 288 6.26 17.09 -4.58
C THR A 288 6.57 17.38 -3.11
N ASP A 289 5.64 18.00 -2.37
CA ASP A 289 5.77 18.21 -0.92
C ASP A 289 5.81 16.88 -0.17
N THR A 290 4.95 15.91 -0.57
CA THR A 290 4.90 14.57 0.05
C THR A 290 6.20 13.81 -0.17
N ILE A 291 6.73 13.81 -1.41
CA ILE A 291 8.06 13.24 -1.69
C ILE A 291 9.10 13.87 -0.79
N SER A 292 9.14 15.20 -0.73
CA SER A 292 10.13 15.93 0.07
C SER A 292 10.00 15.63 1.56
N ALA A 293 8.78 15.52 2.10
CA ALA A 293 8.52 15.21 3.51
C ALA A 293 9.02 13.80 3.86
N LEU A 294 8.73 12.81 3.04
CA LEU A 294 9.14 11.43 3.24
C LEU A 294 10.65 11.26 3.09
N GLU A 295 11.24 11.76 2.00
CA GLU A 295 12.68 11.62 1.74
C GLU A 295 13.53 12.40 2.77
N ASN A 296 13.10 13.57 3.24
CA ASN A 296 13.76 14.28 4.32
C ASN A 296 13.70 13.53 5.67
N ALA A 297 12.70 12.70 5.86
CA ALA A 297 12.57 11.82 7.01
C ALA A 297 13.34 10.49 6.85
N GLY A 298 13.95 10.22 5.68
CA GLY A 298 14.69 9.00 5.38
C GLY A 298 13.83 7.88 4.78
N ILE A 299 12.56 8.14 4.50
CA ILE A 299 11.64 7.19 3.84
C ILE A 299 11.80 7.32 2.33
N GLY A 300 12.04 6.20 1.63
CA GLY A 300 12.05 6.17 0.19
C GLY A 300 10.69 6.38 -0.44
N THR A 301 10.69 6.81 -1.69
CA THR A 301 9.43 7.02 -2.43
C THR A 301 9.52 6.43 -3.82
N PHE A 302 8.45 5.77 -4.25
CA PHE A 302 8.33 5.22 -5.60
C PHE A 302 6.90 5.38 -6.13
N GLY A 303 6.73 5.17 -7.43
CA GLY A 303 5.44 5.24 -8.11
C GLY A 303 5.50 6.03 -9.40
N TYR A 304 4.63 5.69 -10.33
CA TYR A 304 4.64 6.17 -11.71
C TYR A 304 5.98 5.82 -12.40
N ASP A 305 6.78 6.82 -12.79
CA ASP A 305 8.11 6.68 -13.41
C ASP A 305 9.27 6.61 -12.39
N ARG A 306 8.98 6.75 -11.10
CA ARG A 306 9.97 6.64 -10.01
C ARG A 306 10.08 5.19 -9.55
N ILE A 307 11.27 4.61 -9.65
CA ILE A 307 11.62 3.30 -9.08
C ILE A 307 12.52 3.54 -7.87
N ASP A 308 12.15 2.97 -6.71
CA ASP A 308 13.04 2.98 -5.54
C ASP A 308 13.94 1.74 -5.56
N TYR A 309 15.24 1.96 -5.44
CA TYR A 309 16.24 0.90 -5.38
C TYR A 309 16.83 0.84 -3.97
N ARG A 310 16.70 -0.33 -3.34
CA ARG A 310 17.25 -0.61 -2.01
C ARG A 310 18.31 -1.68 -2.08
N GLU A 311 19.40 -1.50 -1.34
CA GLU A 311 20.38 -2.53 -1.08
C GLU A 311 20.02 -3.18 0.26
N VAL A 312 19.54 -4.41 0.22
CA VAL A 312 19.06 -5.16 1.39
C VAL A 312 19.86 -6.45 1.51
N ASN A 313 20.66 -6.60 2.55
CA ASN A 313 21.55 -7.75 2.77
C ASN A 313 22.47 -8.05 1.57
N GLY A 314 22.84 -7.02 0.78
CA GLY A 314 23.65 -7.17 -0.44
C GLY A 314 22.83 -7.58 -1.68
N VAL A 315 21.49 -7.59 -1.59
CA VAL A 315 20.57 -7.81 -2.70
C VAL A 315 19.99 -6.47 -3.14
N LYS A 316 20.08 -6.16 -4.44
CA LYS A 316 19.47 -4.98 -5.01
C LYS A 316 18.00 -5.23 -5.30
N VAL A 317 17.13 -4.62 -4.51
CA VAL A 317 15.68 -4.67 -4.60
C VAL A 317 15.17 -3.45 -5.37
N ALA A 318 14.29 -3.64 -6.36
CA ALA A 318 13.56 -2.56 -7.03
C ALA A 318 12.08 -2.59 -6.63
N LEU A 319 11.55 -1.42 -6.25
CA LEU A 319 10.15 -1.20 -5.92
C LEU A 319 9.50 -0.32 -6.99
N ILE A 320 8.46 -0.82 -7.63
CA ILE A 320 7.75 -0.18 -8.73
C ILE A 320 6.31 0.06 -8.29
N GLY A 321 5.82 1.30 -8.38
CA GLY A 321 4.44 1.66 -8.05
C GLY A 321 3.63 1.92 -9.33
N THR A 322 2.48 1.28 -9.47
CA THR A 322 1.61 1.37 -10.66
C THR A 322 0.20 1.80 -10.28
N TYR A 323 -0.27 2.90 -10.86
CA TYR A 323 -1.62 3.45 -10.68
C TYR A 323 -2.52 3.08 -11.86
N GLU A 324 -3.41 2.11 -11.65
CA GLU A 324 -4.24 1.51 -12.69
C GLU A 324 -5.50 2.31 -13.02
N LEU A 325 -6.18 2.91 -12.03
CA LEU A 325 -7.55 3.44 -12.14
C LEU A 325 -7.76 4.47 -13.28
N ALA A 326 -6.70 5.14 -13.72
CA ALA A 326 -6.79 6.12 -14.80
C ALA A 326 -6.67 5.52 -16.20
N LYS A 327 -6.03 4.36 -16.34
CA LYS A 327 -5.65 3.79 -17.63
C LYS A 327 -6.14 2.34 -17.81
N HIS A 328 -6.55 1.67 -16.73
CA HIS A 328 -6.91 0.25 -16.75
C HIS A 328 -5.82 -0.59 -17.44
N LEU A 329 -6.16 -1.49 -18.35
CA LEU A 329 -5.18 -2.30 -19.06
C LEU A 329 -4.18 -1.50 -19.91
N ASP A 330 -4.50 -0.27 -20.31
CA ASP A 330 -3.57 0.57 -21.07
C ASP A 330 -2.31 0.97 -20.27
N ILE A 331 -2.27 0.71 -18.94
CA ILE A 331 -1.07 0.90 -18.11
C ILE A 331 0.01 -0.16 -18.35
N GLN A 332 -0.29 -1.25 -19.05
CA GLN A 332 0.60 -2.40 -19.21
C GLN A 332 1.95 -2.04 -19.84
N ASP A 333 1.99 -1.11 -20.80
CA ASP A 333 3.25 -0.73 -21.46
C ASP A 333 4.18 0.03 -20.49
N GLU A 334 3.62 0.90 -19.62
CA GLU A 334 4.36 1.58 -18.56
C GLU A 334 4.89 0.58 -17.53
N LEU A 335 4.06 -0.37 -17.10
CA LEU A 335 4.43 -1.46 -16.21
C LEU A 335 5.59 -2.28 -16.75
N LYS A 336 5.49 -2.77 -17.99
CA LYS A 336 6.53 -3.55 -18.66
C LYS A 336 7.83 -2.78 -18.79
N GLN A 337 7.75 -1.50 -19.16
CA GLN A 337 8.92 -0.64 -19.26
C GLN A 337 9.60 -0.43 -17.91
N ASN A 338 8.84 -0.23 -16.83
CA ASN A 338 9.39 -0.05 -15.48
C ASN A 338 10.07 -1.32 -14.98
N ILE A 339 9.46 -2.50 -15.17
CA ILE A 339 10.08 -3.79 -14.80
C ILE A 339 11.38 -4.01 -15.59
N LYS A 340 11.35 -3.79 -16.90
CA LYS A 340 12.54 -3.87 -17.75
C LYS A 340 13.64 -2.92 -17.27
N THR A 341 13.30 -1.66 -16.99
CA THR A 341 14.23 -0.66 -16.48
C THR A 341 14.84 -1.07 -15.14
N ALA A 342 14.04 -1.63 -14.23
CA ALA A 342 14.53 -2.15 -12.96
C ALA A 342 15.61 -3.23 -13.15
N LYS A 343 15.34 -4.20 -14.04
CA LYS A 343 16.27 -5.30 -14.37
C LYS A 343 17.52 -4.80 -15.07
N GLU A 344 17.39 -3.91 -16.06
CA GLU A 344 18.53 -3.29 -16.77
C GLU A 344 19.43 -2.47 -15.82
N ASN A 345 18.86 -1.91 -14.75
CA ASN A 345 19.61 -1.26 -13.67
C ASN A 345 20.18 -2.25 -12.63
N GLY A 346 20.10 -3.55 -12.88
CA GLY A 346 20.72 -4.60 -12.07
C GLY A 346 19.92 -4.96 -10.81
N ALA A 347 18.62 -4.73 -10.77
CA ALA A 347 17.77 -5.26 -9.70
C ALA A 347 17.75 -6.79 -9.77
N GLN A 348 18.05 -7.42 -8.64
CA GLN A 348 18.01 -8.87 -8.46
C GLN A 348 16.60 -9.32 -8.05
N LEU A 349 15.91 -8.50 -7.25
CA LEU A 349 14.52 -8.71 -6.83
C LEU A 349 13.67 -7.51 -7.24
N VAL A 350 12.52 -7.78 -7.87
CA VAL A 350 11.57 -6.76 -8.36
C VAL A 350 10.20 -6.98 -7.72
N ALA A 351 9.72 -6.03 -6.94
CA ALA A 351 8.37 -6.02 -6.42
C ALA A 351 7.54 -4.89 -7.03
N VAL A 352 6.31 -5.20 -7.46
CA VAL A 352 5.38 -4.24 -8.03
C VAL A 352 4.24 -3.99 -7.05
N TYR A 353 4.00 -2.74 -6.69
CA TYR A 353 2.91 -2.31 -5.83
C TYR A 353 1.84 -1.58 -6.66
N PHE A 354 0.69 -2.19 -6.81
CA PHE A 354 -0.46 -1.62 -7.55
C PHE A 354 -1.42 -0.86 -6.64
N HIS A 355 -2.01 0.19 -7.21
CA HIS A 355 -3.23 0.82 -6.71
C HIS A 355 -4.31 0.68 -7.79
N TRP A 356 -5.24 -0.27 -7.60
CA TRP A 356 -6.09 -0.82 -8.64
C TRP A 356 -7.46 -1.31 -8.16
N GLY A 357 -8.32 -1.69 -9.10
CA GLY A 357 -9.59 -2.37 -8.87
C GLY A 357 -10.71 -1.44 -8.39
N THR A 358 -11.69 -2.00 -7.71
CA THR A 358 -12.92 -1.29 -7.29
C THR A 358 -13.06 -1.30 -5.78
N GLU A 359 -13.37 -0.11 -5.19
CA GLU A 359 -13.60 0.03 -3.75
C GLU A 359 -14.68 -0.93 -3.25
N LYS A 360 -14.40 -1.58 -2.09
CA LYS A 360 -15.29 -2.51 -1.36
C LYS A 360 -15.57 -3.85 -2.05
N GLU A 361 -15.03 -4.08 -3.24
CA GLU A 361 -15.09 -5.40 -3.85
C GLU A 361 -14.06 -6.33 -3.21
N THR A 362 -14.53 -7.50 -2.73
CA THR A 362 -13.68 -8.48 -2.01
C THR A 362 -13.05 -9.53 -2.93
N VAL A 363 -13.35 -9.47 -4.22
CA VAL A 363 -12.79 -10.33 -5.26
C VAL A 363 -12.22 -9.40 -6.34
N PRO A 364 -10.99 -9.60 -6.78
CA PRO A 364 -10.40 -8.79 -7.84
C PRO A 364 -11.17 -8.94 -9.15
N ASP A 365 -11.14 -7.90 -9.98
CA ASP A 365 -11.68 -7.94 -11.33
C ASP A 365 -10.69 -8.58 -12.33
N GLU A 366 -11.15 -8.74 -13.58
CA GLU A 366 -10.33 -9.35 -14.64
C GLU A 366 -9.12 -8.49 -15.01
N THR A 367 -9.20 -7.16 -14.90
CA THR A 367 -8.08 -6.24 -15.15
C THR A 367 -6.96 -6.44 -14.13
N GLN A 368 -7.32 -6.55 -12.85
CA GLN A 368 -6.36 -6.83 -11.78
C GLN A 368 -5.63 -8.18 -12.03
N ILE A 369 -6.38 -9.24 -12.38
CA ILE A 369 -5.80 -10.56 -12.70
C ILE A 369 -4.82 -10.44 -13.86
N GLN A 370 -5.23 -9.82 -14.97
CA GLN A 370 -4.40 -9.69 -16.17
C GLN A 370 -3.12 -8.90 -15.90
N LEU A 371 -3.23 -7.75 -15.22
CA LEU A 371 -2.05 -6.91 -14.91
C LEU A 371 -1.12 -7.59 -13.90
N GLY A 372 -1.65 -8.33 -12.93
CA GLY A 372 -0.86 -9.13 -12.00
C GLY A 372 -0.07 -10.21 -12.71
N HIS A 373 -0.71 -10.94 -13.63
CA HIS A 373 -0.06 -11.97 -14.46
C HIS A 373 1.01 -11.35 -15.38
N ILE A 374 0.69 -10.24 -16.07
CA ILE A 374 1.65 -9.50 -16.91
C ILE A 374 2.88 -9.10 -16.10
N ALA A 375 2.71 -8.58 -14.89
CA ALA A 375 3.84 -8.19 -14.06
C ALA A 375 4.79 -9.36 -13.77
N ILE A 376 4.23 -10.53 -13.42
CA ILE A 376 5.03 -11.74 -13.16
C ILE A 376 5.69 -12.24 -14.43
N ASP A 377 4.97 -12.29 -15.56
CA ASP A 377 5.49 -12.75 -16.84
C ASP A 377 6.63 -11.86 -17.39
N GLU A 378 6.58 -10.56 -17.11
CA GLU A 378 7.68 -9.60 -17.40
C GLU A 378 8.83 -9.69 -16.39
N GLY A 379 8.67 -10.50 -15.33
CA GLY A 379 9.71 -10.88 -14.39
C GLY A 379 9.70 -10.13 -13.08
N ALA A 380 8.55 -9.65 -12.60
CA ALA A 380 8.39 -9.29 -11.20
C ALA A 380 8.43 -10.55 -10.31
N ASP A 381 9.01 -10.43 -9.13
CA ASP A 381 9.14 -11.52 -8.16
C ASP A 381 7.99 -11.53 -7.15
N LEU A 382 7.28 -10.38 -7.03
CA LEU A 382 6.12 -10.21 -6.15
C LEU A 382 5.23 -9.09 -6.68
N VAL A 383 3.92 -9.31 -6.58
CA VAL A 383 2.90 -8.28 -6.85
C VAL A 383 2.07 -8.06 -5.60
N ILE A 384 1.90 -6.79 -5.21
CA ILE A 384 1.09 -6.35 -4.07
C ILE A 384 0.08 -5.31 -4.56
N GLY A 385 -1.15 -5.36 -4.05
CA GLY A 385 -2.21 -4.45 -4.40
C GLY A 385 -2.83 -3.71 -3.22
N SER A 386 -3.40 -2.55 -3.54
CA SER A 386 -4.18 -1.68 -2.65
C SER A 386 -5.29 -0.95 -3.41
N HIS A 387 -6.04 -0.06 -2.80
CA HIS A 387 -7.20 0.70 -3.27
C HIS A 387 -8.57 0.09 -2.94
N PRO A 388 -8.87 -1.22 -3.03
CA PRO A 388 -10.22 -1.69 -2.70
C PRO A 388 -10.68 -1.35 -1.28
N HIS A 389 -9.78 -0.93 -0.39
CA HIS A 389 -10.02 -0.60 1.03
C HIS A 389 -10.61 -1.76 1.84
N VAL A 390 -10.58 -2.95 1.27
CA VAL A 390 -10.93 -4.23 1.88
C VAL A 390 -9.91 -5.28 1.44
N ILE A 391 -9.80 -6.35 2.21
CA ILE A 391 -8.93 -7.47 1.82
C ILE A 391 -9.47 -8.11 0.53
N GLN A 392 -8.61 -8.21 -0.48
CA GLN A 392 -8.69 -9.21 -1.53
C GLN A 392 -7.56 -10.23 -1.29
N GLY A 393 -7.81 -11.50 -1.55
CA GLY A 393 -6.86 -12.56 -1.27
C GLY A 393 -5.61 -12.54 -2.16
N TYR A 394 -4.98 -13.67 -2.28
CA TYR A 394 -3.76 -13.84 -3.08
C TYR A 394 -3.79 -15.15 -3.85
N GLU A 395 -2.97 -15.23 -4.89
CA GLU A 395 -2.69 -16.44 -5.62
C GLU A 395 -1.18 -16.66 -5.82
N LYS A 396 -0.80 -17.87 -6.22
CA LYS A 396 0.55 -18.17 -6.71
C LYS A 396 0.46 -18.44 -8.23
N TYR A 397 1.04 -17.52 -9.01
CA TYR A 397 1.09 -17.58 -10.47
C TYR A 397 2.54 -17.71 -10.95
N ASN A 398 2.83 -18.69 -11.79
CA ASN A 398 4.19 -18.98 -12.30
C ASN A 398 5.26 -19.02 -11.19
N GLY A 399 4.90 -19.55 -9.99
CA GLY A 399 5.80 -19.67 -8.85
C GLY A 399 5.98 -18.41 -8.03
N ARG A 400 5.30 -17.29 -8.35
CA ARG A 400 5.36 -16.00 -7.66
C ARG A 400 4.00 -15.64 -7.04
N TYR A 401 4.01 -14.84 -5.98
CA TYR A 401 2.78 -14.42 -5.32
C TYR A 401 2.24 -13.12 -5.91
N ILE A 402 0.91 -13.07 -6.05
CA ILE A 402 0.12 -11.88 -6.37
C ILE A 402 -0.88 -11.70 -5.24
N VAL A 403 -0.76 -10.61 -4.48
CA VAL A 403 -1.66 -10.21 -3.39
C VAL A 403 -2.52 -9.06 -3.90
N TYR A 404 -3.82 -9.25 -4.02
CA TYR A 404 -4.68 -8.31 -4.74
C TYR A 404 -5.08 -7.08 -3.94
N SER A 405 -5.28 -7.19 -2.63
CA SER A 405 -5.45 -6.02 -1.76
C SER A 405 -5.15 -6.35 -0.30
N LEU A 406 -4.30 -5.55 0.32
CA LEU A 406 -3.99 -5.63 1.75
C LEU A 406 -5.06 -4.96 2.62
N GLY A 407 -5.97 -4.18 2.03
CA GLY A 407 -6.93 -3.33 2.72
C GLY A 407 -6.32 -2.04 3.26
N ASN A 408 -7.11 -1.30 4.04
CA ASN A 408 -6.60 -0.12 4.77
C ASN A 408 -5.56 -0.53 5.82
N PHE A 409 -4.69 0.41 6.23
CA PHE A 409 -3.75 0.15 7.31
C PHE A 409 -3.76 1.28 8.35
N CYS A 410 -2.84 2.24 8.32
CA CYS A 410 -2.91 3.43 9.18
C CYS A 410 -3.81 4.47 8.50
N PHE A 411 -5.12 4.32 8.63
CA PHE A 411 -6.10 4.90 7.72
C PHE A 411 -6.87 6.07 8.33
N GLY A 412 -6.50 7.30 7.97
CA GLY A 412 -7.21 8.54 8.35
C GLY A 412 -8.41 8.90 7.46
N GLY A 413 -8.67 8.13 6.40
CA GLY A 413 -9.73 8.43 5.44
C GLY A 413 -11.16 8.19 5.93
N ASN A 414 -11.34 7.54 7.10
CA ASN A 414 -12.66 7.36 7.72
C ASN A 414 -12.49 7.12 9.23
N PRO A 415 -13.16 7.90 10.11
CA PRO A 415 -13.08 7.73 11.57
C PRO A 415 -13.77 6.47 12.09
N ASN A 416 -14.60 5.81 11.29
CA ASN A 416 -15.23 4.54 11.66
C ASN A 416 -15.70 3.75 10.44
N PRO A 417 -14.81 3.21 9.61
CA PRO A 417 -15.19 2.40 8.46
C PRO A 417 -15.92 1.13 8.93
N SER A 418 -16.85 0.65 8.10
CA SER A 418 -17.63 -0.55 8.39
C SER A 418 -16.77 -1.83 8.33
N ASP A 419 -15.75 -1.85 7.49
CA ASP A 419 -14.73 -2.89 7.40
C ASP A 419 -13.41 -2.35 7.95
N LYS A 420 -12.89 -3.00 8.98
CA LYS A 420 -11.63 -2.67 9.63
C LYS A 420 -10.56 -3.73 9.41
N ASP A 421 -10.88 -4.76 8.63
CA ASP A 421 -9.96 -5.85 8.37
C ASP A 421 -8.89 -5.44 7.39
N CYS A 422 -7.67 -5.78 7.72
CA CYS A 422 -6.52 -5.65 6.85
C CYS A 422 -5.55 -6.82 7.07
N MET A 423 -4.50 -6.87 6.27
CA MET A 423 -3.44 -7.85 6.47
C MET A 423 -2.07 -7.24 6.18
N ILE A 424 -1.07 -7.73 6.89
CA ILE A 424 0.34 -7.55 6.55
C ILE A 424 0.76 -8.80 5.78
N PHE A 425 1.48 -8.62 4.68
CA PHE A 425 2.05 -9.70 3.90
C PHE A 425 3.57 -9.64 3.99
N GLN A 426 4.20 -10.72 4.45
CA GLN A 426 5.65 -10.88 4.47
C GLN A 426 6.06 -12.02 3.56
N GLN A 427 7.14 -11.83 2.82
CA GLN A 427 7.80 -12.91 2.09
C GLN A 427 9.30 -12.88 2.37
N THR A 428 9.85 -14.02 2.75
CA THR A 428 11.29 -14.21 2.83
C THR A 428 11.78 -14.79 1.52
N PHE A 429 12.60 -14.03 0.82
CA PHE A 429 13.20 -14.42 -0.46
C PHE A 429 14.58 -15.05 -0.23
N THR A 430 14.91 -16.04 -1.04
CA THR A 430 16.26 -16.59 -1.15
C THR A 430 16.81 -16.20 -2.52
N VAL A 431 17.89 -15.41 -2.53
CA VAL A 431 18.51 -14.88 -3.76
C VAL A 431 19.93 -15.44 -3.90
N THR A 432 20.23 -16.01 -5.07
CA THR A 432 21.56 -16.55 -5.38
C THR A 432 22.05 -15.94 -6.70
N GLY A 433 22.97 -14.97 -6.62
CA GLY A 433 23.32 -14.16 -7.79
C GLY A 433 22.10 -13.37 -8.26
N ASN A 434 21.61 -13.66 -9.49
CA ASN A 434 20.39 -13.04 -10.05
C ASN A 434 19.15 -13.95 -9.96
N ASP A 435 19.31 -15.15 -9.38
CA ASP A 435 18.21 -16.09 -9.26
C ASP A 435 17.46 -15.90 -7.94
N VAL A 436 16.17 -15.64 -8.01
CA VAL A 436 15.25 -15.57 -6.87
C VAL A 436 14.48 -16.89 -6.79
N ALA A 437 14.62 -17.62 -5.68
CA ALA A 437 13.92 -18.88 -5.48
C ALA A 437 12.38 -18.71 -5.51
N THR A 438 11.67 -19.74 -5.96
CA THR A 438 10.20 -19.79 -6.01
C THR A 438 9.64 -20.61 -4.83
N ASP A 439 10.14 -20.32 -3.63
CA ASP A 439 9.69 -20.97 -2.40
C ASP A 439 8.33 -20.42 -1.88
N ASP A 440 7.77 -21.08 -0.86
CA ASP A 440 6.51 -20.71 -0.23
C ASP A 440 6.73 -20.03 1.14
N ASN A 441 7.83 -19.34 1.31
CA ASN A 441 8.21 -18.72 2.57
C ASN A 441 7.47 -17.38 2.78
N ILE A 442 6.16 -17.46 2.98
CA ILE A 442 5.28 -16.31 3.24
C ILE A 442 4.71 -16.37 4.66
N ASN A 443 4.39 -15.20 5.21
CA ASN A 443 3.67 -15.03 6.46
C ASN A 443 2.58 -13.97 6.26
N VAL A 444 1.32 -14.39 6.32
CA VAL A 444 0.15 -13.50 6.20
C VAL A 444 -0.37 -13.25 7.60
N ILE A 445 -0.33 -11.99 8.04
CA ILE A 445 -0.71 -11.59 9.39
C ILE A 445 -2.04 -10.83 9.31
N PRO A 446 -3.16 -11.43 9.73
CA PRO A 446 -4.44 -10.75 9.84
C PRO A 446 -4.37 -9.62 10.85
N CYS A 447 -4.88 -8.45 10.48
CA CYS A 447 -4.86 -7.24 11.30
C CYS A 447 -6.22 -6.53 11.27
N SER A 448 -6.43 -5.65 12.24
CA SER A 448 -7.44 -4.60 12.21
C SER A 448 -6.76 -3.25 12.11
N ILE A 449 -7.34 -2.28 11.40
CA ILE A 449 -6.83 -0.89 11.32
C ILE A 449 -6.90 -0.14 12.66
N SER A 450 -7.50 -0.76 13.65
CA SER A 450 -7.79 -0.15 14.95
C SER A 450 -7.58 -1.13 16.09
N SER A 451 -7.00 -0.68 17.19
CA SER A 451 -6.87 -1.47 18.42
C SER A 451 -8.16 -1.48 19.27
N VAL A 452 -9.23 -0.81 18.80
CA VAL A 452 -10.55 -0.78 19.45
C VAL A 452 -11.65 -1.14 18.43
N SER A 453 -12.69 -1.83 18.90
CA SER A 453 -13.72 -2.37 18.02
C SER A 453 -14.76 -1.34 17.54
N ASN A 454 -15.06 -0.32 18.34
CA ASN A 454 -16.19 0.58 18.15
C ASN A 454 -15.88 1.86 17.34
N SER A 455 -14.63 2.08 17.00
CA SER A 455 -14.18 3.24 16.22
C SER A 455 -12.87 2.92 15.51
N ASN A 456 -12.36 3.86 14.73
CA ASN A 456 -10.99 3.81 14.24
C ASN A 456 -10.13 4.72 15.12
N ASN A 457 -9.20 4.15 15.88
CA ASN A 457 -8.23 4.90 16.65
C ASN A 457 -6.89 5.07 15.93
N TYR A 458 -6.84 4.70 14.64
CA TYR A 458 -5.70 4.85 13.74
C TYR A 458 -4.44 4.08 14.18
N GLN A 459 -4.65 2.95 14.85
CA GLN A 459 -3.58 2.10 15.39
C GLN A 459 -3.74 0.67 14.88
N PRO A 460 -3.22 0.34 13.70
CA PRO A 460 -3.26 -1.02 13.15
C PRO A 460 -2.71 -2.02 14.16
N THR A 461 -3.43 -3.14 14.31
CA THR A 461 -3.13 -4.12 15.35
C THR A 461 -3.31 -5.53 14.82
N PRO A 462 -2.36 -6.45 15.03
CA PRO A 462 -2.53 -7.86 14.70
C PRO A 462 -3.76 -8.45 15.39
N ALA A 463 -4.62 -9.10 14.63
CA ALA A 463 -5.82 -9.72 15.14
C ALA A 463 -5.49 -10.99 15.94
N THR A 464 -6.30 -11.26 16.97
CA THR A 464 -6.14 -12.42 17.84
C THR A 464 -7.48 -13.15 18.04
N GLY A 465 -7.45 -14.41 18.53
CA GLY A 465 -8.66 -15.18 18.86
C GLY A 465 -9.65 -15.29 17.70
N ASP A 466 -10.93 -15.01 17.97
CA ASP A 466 -12.02 -15.13 17.00
C ASP A 466 -11.91 -14.12 15.85
N GLU A 467 -11.38 -12.93 16.11
CA GLU A 467 -11.13 -11.91 15.06
C GLU A 467 -10.10 -12.41 14.06
N LYS A 468 -8.98 -12.95 14.51
CA LYS A 468 -7.99 -13.58 13.66
C LYS A 468 -8.59 -14.67 12.79
N THR A 469 -9.32 -15.60 13.40
CA THR A 469 -9.97 -16.71 12.67
C THR A 469 -10.94 -16.21 11.60
N ARG A 470 -11.72 -15.17 11.93
CA ARG A 470 -12.66 -14.55 10.99
C ARG A 470 -11.95 -13.90 9.80
N ILE A 471 -10.87 -13.17 10.05
CA ILE A 471 -10.10 -12.49 8.98
C ILE A 471 -9.38 -13.53 8.11
N GLU A 472 -8.78 -14.57 8.71
CA GLU A 472 -8.18 -15.69 7.97
C GLU A 472 -9.20 -16.38 7.04
N ALA A 473 -10.42 -16.60 7.52
CA ALA A 473 -11.50 -17.15 6.70
C ALA A 473 -11.90 -16.21 5.56
N LYS A 474 -11.87 -14.89 5.78
CA LYS A 474 -12.12 -13.87 4.74
C LYS A 474 -11.02 -13.90 3.67
N ILE A 475 -9.75 -13.92 4.06
CA ILE A 475 -8.60 -14.03 3.15
C ILE A 475 -8.73 -15.30 2.32
N LYS A 476 -8.96 -16.45 2.96
CA LYS A 476 -9.12 -17.73 2.27
C LYS A 476 -10.26 -17.70 1.27
N LYS A 477 -11.42 -17.19 1.66
CA LYS A 477 -12.60 -17.13 0.77
C LYS A 477 -12.32 -16.30 -0.49
N SER A 478 -11.65 -15.17 -0.33
CA SER A 478 -11.26 -14.33 -1.46
C SER A 478 -10.25 -15.05 -2.36
N SER A 479 -9.22 -15.69 -1.78
CA SER A 479 -8.21 -16.46 -2.52
C SER A 479 -8.83 -17.63 -3.30
N ASP A 480 -9.78 -18.37 -2.71
CA ASP A 480 -10.51 -19.44 -3.39
C ASP A 480 -11.31 -18.91 -4.60
N SER A 481 -11.85 -17.69 -4.53
CA SER A 481 -12.56 -17.03 -5.63
C SER A 481 -11.63 -16.59 -6.75
N ILE A 482 -10.43 -16.12 -6.40
CA ILE A 482 -9.37 -15.72 -7.33
C ILE A 482 -8.95 -16.92 -8.19
N ALA A 483 -8.71 -18.08 -7.61
CA ALA A 483 -8.31 -19.28 -8.35
C ALA A 483 -9.30 -19.65 -9.48
N THR A 484 -10.59 -19.40 -9.27
CA THR A 484 -11.62 -19.62 -10.29
C THR A 484 -11.54 -18.58 -11.41
N LEU A 485 -11.28 -17.33 -11.07
CA LEU A 485 -11.23 -16.20 -12.00
C LEU A 485 -9.94 -16.25 -12.84
N SER A 486 -8.81 -16.51 -12.21
CA SER A 486 -7.49 -16.65 -12.82
C SER A 486 -7.49 -17.74 -13.90
N ASN A 487 -8.13 -18.90 -13.62
CA ASN A 487 -8.30 -19.95 -14.61
C ASN A 487 -9.10 -19.51 -15.85
N LYS A 488 -10.11 -18.64 -15.68
CA LYS A 488 -10.88 -18.10 -16.81
C LYS A 488 -10.07 -17.15 -17.67
N VAL A 489 -9.34 -16.23 -17.02
CA VAL A 489 -8.49 -15.26 -17.70
C VAL A 489 -7.41 -15.97 -18.51
N SER A 490 -6.74 -16.97 -17.94
CA SER A 490 -5.70 -17.77 -18.62
C SER A 490 -6.22 -18.59 -19.80
N GLN A 491 -7.53 -18.89 -19.88
CA GLN A 491 -8.14 -19.60 -21.01
C GLN A 491 -8.60 -18.66 -22.14
N SER A 492 -8.69 -17.35 -21.87
CA SER A 492 -9.17 -16.33 -22.81
C SER A 492 -8.04 -15.49 -23.42
N SER A 493 -6.81 -15.62 -22.91
CA SER A 493 -5.56 -15.03 -23.42
C SER A 493 -4.87 -15.95 -24.41
#